data_7fc1847635605b0a68de85c0673a0405
#
_entry.id   7fc1847635605b0a68de85c0673a0405
#
_cell.length_a   1.000
_cell.length_b   1.000
_cell.length_c   1.000
_cell.angle_alpha   90.00
_cell.angle_beta   90.00
_cell.angle_gamma   90.00
#
_symmetry.space_group_name_H-M   'P 1'
#
loop_
_entity.id
_entity.type
_entity.pdbx_description
1 polymer ?
#
loop_
_entity_poly.entity_id
_entity_poly.type
_entity_poly.pdbx_seq_one_letter_code
_entity_poly.pdbx_strand_id
1 'polypeptide(L)'
;MALLRASAQRLAAWNPFDSAIEQMTEQMLYRHLSRPSPAEQRSWARSIPALSRDLADAGLGNAEVLLEQQLPLTSRRIDAIVAGTHPKTGRPSYVVVELKQWSSAELFEDNPSLILIDGYGRDPRINPLEQVAGYCEYLADFTPILSDQQAHLTGVAYLHNATDFAVRDLREHPEAASMHLVTGDRRDEFMNILRSQIDPDTRGTGAADLLLNAREAPSKPLLKVAAD
;
A
#
# COMPACT_ATOMS: atom_id res chain seq x y z
N MET A 1 -0.57 11.89 -6.57
CA MET A 1 0.90 12.01 -6.77
C MET A 1 1.61 11.58 -5.49
N ALA A 2 2.69 10.76 -5.57
CA ALA A 2 3.43 10.26 -4.40
C ALA A 2 4.28 11.36 -3.75
N LEU A 3 4.49 11.30 -2.42
CA LEU A 3 5.44 12.17 -1.73
C LEU A 3 6.88 11.78 -2.07
N LEU A 4 7.13 10.47 -2.25
CA LEU A 4 8.42 9.95 -2.65
C LEU A 4 8.23 8.85 -3.70
N ARG A 5 9.09 8.87 -4.72
CA ARG A 5 9.24 7.80 -5.70
C ARG A 5 10.68 7.36 -5.78
N ALA A 6 10.94 6.07 -5.64
CA ALA A 6 12.27 5.50 -5.77
C ALA A 6 12.19 4.04 -6.22
N SER A 7 13.26 3.50 -6.85
CA SER A 7 13.37 2.05 -6.98
C SER A 7 13.57 1.41 -5.61
N ALA A 8 13.12 0.17 -5.44
CA ALA A 8 13.31 -0.58 -4.20
C ALA A 8 14.79 -0.69 -3.83
N GLN A 9 15.68 -0.86 -4.81
CA GLN A 9 17.13 -0.85 -4.59
C GLN A 9 17.62 0.49 -4.02
N ARG A 10 17.14 1.62 -4.55
CA ARG A 10 17.49 2.95 -4.05
C ARG A 10 16.95 3.18 -2.64
N LEU A 11 15.72 2.71 -2.38
CA LEU A 11 15.11 2.80 -1.07
C LEU A 11 15.93 2.01 -0.03
N ALA A 12 16.41 0.81 -0.38
CA ALA A 12 17.26 -0.01 0.47
C ALA A 12 18.66 0.60 0.74
N ALA A 13 19.16 1.38 -0.21
CA ALA A 13 20.45 2.07 -0.08
C ALA A 13 20.39 3.35 0.76
N TRP A 14 19.19 3.80 1.13
CA TRP A 14 19.01 5.02 1.92
C TRP A 14 19.37 4.78 3.40
N ASN A 15 20.58 5.22 3.78
CA ASN A 15 21.06 5.12 5.15
C ASN A 15 21.91 6.38 5.52
N PRO A 16 21.56 7.18 6.53
CA PRO A 16 20.39 6.98 7.39
C PRO A 16 19.07 7.28 6.64
N PHE A 17 17.99 6.63 7.05
CA PHE A 17 16.66 6.78 6.46
C PHE A 17 16.05 8.19 6.69
N ASP A 18 16.67 8.97 7.57
CA ASP A 18 16.22 10.33 7.92
C ASP A 18 16.12 11.24 6.69
N SER A 19 17.04 11.12 5.73
CA SER A 19 17.00 11.92 4.49
C SER A 19 15.78 11.65 3.62
N ALA A 20 15.25 10.42 3.62
CA ALA A 20 14.00 10.10 2.92
C ALA A 20 12.80 10.74 3.62
N ILE A 21 12.77 10.70 4.96
CA ILE A 21 11.73 11.35 5.76
C ILE A 21 11.76 12.86 5.59
N GLU A 22 12.95 13.45 5.58
CA GLU A 22 13.12 14.88 5.31
C GLU A 22 12.57 15.25 3.94
N GLN A 23 12.93 14.50 2.88
CA GLN A 23 12.42 14.73 1.53
C GLN A 23 10.89 14.59 1.46
N MET A 24 10.30 13.58 2.13
CA MET A 24 8.85 13.42 2.18
C MET A 24 8.19 14.57 2.94
N THR A 25 8.81 15.03 4.02
CA THR A 25 8.34 16.18 4.80
C THR A 25 8.34 17.46 3.99
N GLU A 26 9.42 17.73 3.25
CA GLU A 26 9.52 18.87 2.34
C GLU A 26 8.49 18.81 1.23
N GLN A 27 8.30 17.64 0.62
CA GLN A 27 7.31 17.44 -0.43
C GLN A 27 5.88 17.63 0.10
N MET A 28 5.59 17.15 1.31
CA MET A 28 4.29 17.36 1.95
C MET A 28 4.04 18.84 2.22
N LEU A 29 5.03 19.55 2.79
CA LEU A 29 4.92 20.98 3.03
C LEU A 29 4.71 21.77 1.74
N TYR A 30 5.45 21.44 0.69
CA TYR A 30 5.35 22.12 -0.61
C TYR A 30 3.98 21.92 -1.27
N ARG A 31 3.43 20.69 -1.19
CA ARG A 31 2.18 20.34 -1.91
C ARG A 31 0.91 20.62 -1.11
N HIS A 32 0.94 20.39 0.19
CA HIS A 32 -0.24 20.44 1.05
C HIS A 32 -0.24 21.60 2.03
N LEU A 33 0.82 22.42 2.03
CA LEU A 33 1.03 23.53 2.98
C LEU A 33 0.93 23.11 4.45
N SER A 34 1.16 21.83 4.72
CA SER A 34 1.13 21.25 6.07
C SER A 34 2.34 20.36 6.30
N ARG A 35 2.82 20.35 7.53
CA ARG A 35 3.87 19.42 7.95
C ARG A 35 3.25 18.11 8.43
N PRO A 36 3.90 16.95 8.18
CA PRO A 36 3.46 15.69 8.78
C PRO A 36 3.53 15.79 10.31
N SER A 37 2.57 15.19 10.98
CA SER A 37 2.59 15.10 12.44
C SER A 37 3.79 14.27 12.92
N PRO A 38 4.26 14.47 14.16
CA PRO A 38 5.32 13.62 14.73
C PRO A 38 4.94 12.13 14.75
N ALA A 39 3.65 11.80 14.81
CA ALA A 39 3.17 10.42 14.73
C ALA A 39 3.34 9.84 13.32
N GLU A 40 3.01 10.60 12.28
CA GLU A 40 3.23 10.25 10.88
C GLU A 40 4.71 10.01 10.57
N GLN A 41 5.58 10.95 10.98
CA GLN A 41 7.03 10.80 10.78
C GLN A 41 7.58 9.54 11.47
N ARG A 42 7.12 9.24 12.70
CA ARG A 42 7.49 8.00 13.39
C ARG A 42 6.97 6.76 12.68
N SER A 43 5.78 6.85 12.08
CA SER A 43 5.24 5.74 11.26
C SER A 43 6.13 5.47 10.06
N TRP A 44 6.49 6.51 9.31
CA TRP A 44 7.40 6.39 8.16
C TRP A 44 8.75 5.80 8.57
N ALA A 45 9.35 6.32 9.65
CA ALA A 45 10.65 5.87 10.15
C ALA A 45 10.72 4.38 10.52
N ARG A 46 9.58 3.75 10.81
CA ARG A 46 9.50 2.34 11.20
C ARG A 46 9.02 1.45 10.06
N SER A 47 7.97 1.87 9.36
CA SER A 47 7.29 1.04 8.38
C SER A 47 8.01 0.99 7.04
N ILE A 48 8.59 2.11 6.58
CA ILE A 48 9.26 2.14 5.28
C ILE A 48 10.56 1.32 5.27
N PRO A 49 11.42 1.33 6.31
CA PRO A 49 12.56 0.42 6.39
C PRO A 49 12.17 -1.06 6.41
N ALA A 50 11.04 -1.42 7.05
CA ALA A 50 10.53 -2.78 7.02
C ALA A 50 10.15 -3.21 5.59
N LEU A 51 9.35 -2.41 4.91
CA LEU A 51 8.99 -2.66 3.50
C LEU A 51 10.23 -2.72 2.59
N SER A 52 11.17 -1.80 2.76
CA SER A 52 12.40 -1.74 1.96
C SER A 52 13.25 -3.00 2.11
N ARG A 53 13.41 -3.50 3.33
CA ARG A 53 14.12 -4.75 3.62
C ARG A 53 13.42 -5.94 2.96
N ASP A 54 12.08 -6.01 3.07
CA ASP A 54 11.31 -7.12 2.52
C ASP A 54 11.35 -7.14 0.98
N LEU A 55 11.35 -5.98 0.35
CA LEU A 55 11.55 -5.86 -1.11
C LEU A 55 12.96 -6.30 -1.53
N ALA A 56 14.00 -5.95 -0.76
CA ALA A 56 15.37 -6.36 -1.02
C ALA A 56 15.52 -7.87 -0.88
N ASP A 57 14.99 -8.47 0.20
CA ASP A 57 15.03 -9.92 0.46
C ASP A 57 14.15 -10.70 -0.54
N ALA A 58 13.10 -10.06 -1.08
CA ALA A 58 12.33 -10.61 -2.18
C ALA A 58 13.07 -10.55 -3.54
N GLY A 59 14.21 -9.87 -3.63
CA GLY A 59 14.95 -9.69 -4.87
C GLY A 59 14.33 -8.68 -5.84
N LEU A 60 13.42 -7.81 -5.36
CA LEU A 60 12.64 -6.90 -6.18
C LEU A 60 13.27 -5.50 -6.30
N GLY A 61 14.59 -5.41 -6.34
CA GLY A 61 15.33 -4.14 -6.42
C GLY A 61 14.94 -3.23 -7.59
N ASN A 62 14.47 -3.81 -8.70
CA ASN A 62 14.03 -3.10 -9.90
C ASN A 62 12.59 -2.57 -9.84
N ALA A 63 11.79 -2.99 -8.85
CA ALA A 63 10.45 -2.46 -8.66
C ALA A 63 10.49 -0.97 -8.29
N GLU A 64 9.52 -0.19 -8.73
CA GLU A 64 9.33 1.19 -8.29
C GLU A 64 8.39 1.24 -7.08
N VAL A 65 8.76 2.03 -6.10
CA VAL A 65 7.96 2.25 -4.88
C VAL A 65 7.47 3.69 -4.86
N LEU A 66 6.16 3.84 -4.76
CA LEU A 66 5.49 5.13 -4.60
C LEU A 66 5.03 5.21 -3.15
N LEU A 67 5.60 6.11 -2.36
CA LEU A 67 5.25 6.30 -0.94
C LEU A 67 4.28 7.47 -0.78
N GLU A 68 3.31 7.31 0.09
CA GLU A 68 2.29 8.30 0.40
C GLU A 68 1.61 8.81 -0.89
N GLN A 69 1.14 7.86 -1.69
CA GLN A 69 0.47 8.18 -2.96
C GLN A 69 -0.94 8.72 -2.68
N GLN A 70 -1.15 10.00 -2.98
CA GLN A 70 -2.48 10.61 -2.87
C GLN A 70 -3.44 10.00 -3.90
N LEU A 71 -4.62 9.61 -3.43
CA LEU A 71 -5.70 9.20 -4.30
C LEU A 71 -6.30 10.40 -5.03
N PRO A 72 -6.73 10.23 -6.30
CA PRO A 72 -7.42 11.28 -7.04
C PRO A 72 -8.62 11.84 -6.27
N LEU A 73 -8.87 13.13 -6.39
CA LEU A 73 -10.05 13.83 -5.86
C LEU A 73 -10.32 13.68 -4.35
N THR A 74 -9.36 13.17 -3.59
CA THR A 74 -9.47 13.00 -2.13
C THR A 74 -8.19 13.44 -1.41
N SER A 75 -8.28 13.64 -0.09
CA SER A 75 -7.12 13.85 0.77
C SER A 75 -6.47 12.54 1.27
N ARG A 76 -7.05 11.37 0.92
CA ARG A 76 -6.52 10.06 1.35
C ARG A 76 -5.23 9.74 0.62
N ARG A 77 -4.32 9.08 1.34
CA ARG A 77 -3.06 8.61 0.80
C ARG A 77 -2.91 7.13 1.05
N ILE A 78 -2.32 6.46 0.08
CA ILE A 78 -1.90 5.06 0.18
C ILE A 78 -0.47 5.05 0.72
N ASP A 79 -0.18 4.29 1.76
CA ASP A 79 1.14 4.25 2.38
C ASP A 79 2.23 3.87 1.36
N ALA A 80 2.02 2.81 0.59
CA ALA A 80 2.93 2.42 -0.48
C ALA A 80 2.22 1.74 -1.66
N ILE A 81 2.72 1.97 -2.88
CA ILE A 81 2.41 1.16 -4.06
C ILE A 81 3.73 0.64 -4.62
N VAL A 82 3.84 -0.68 -4.74
CA VAL A 82 4.95 -1.34 -5.44
C VAL A 82 4.52 -1.58 -6.88
N ALA A 83 5.20 -0.92 -7.82
CA ALA A 83 4.89 -0.97 -9.24
C ALA A 83 5.95 -1.75 -10.03
N GLY A 84 5.51 -2.58 -10.92
CA GLY A 84 6.38 -3.38 -11.79
C GLY A 84 5.62 -4.05 -12.92
N THR A 85 6.20 -5.12 -13.44
CA THR A 85 5.61 -5.95 -14.51
C THR A 85 5.18 -7.28 -13.93
N HIS A 86 3.98 -7.74 -14.27
CA HIS A 86 3.51 -9.06 -13.81
C HIS A 86 4.28 -10.20 -14.48
N PRO A 87 4.87 -11.15 -13.73
CA PRO A 87 5.83 -12.12 -14.25
C PRO A 87 5.24 -13.06 -15.32
N LYS A 88 3.93 -13.34 -15.27
CA LYS A 88 3.28 -14.27 -16.22
C LYS A 88 2.68 -13.58 -17.44
N THR A 89 2.23 -12.33 -17.31
CA THR A 89 1.47 -11.66 -18.38
C THR A 89 2.23 -10.55 -19.07
N GLY A 90 3.34 -10.08 -18.47
CA GLY A 90 4.10 -8.95 -18.98
C GLY A 90 3.36 -7.60 -18.89
N ARG A 91 2.18 -7.56 -18.27
CA ARG A 91 1.39 -6.34 -18.09
C ARG A 91 1.86 -5.56 -16.86
N PRO A 92 1.57 -4.25 -16.78
CA PRO A 92 1.78 -3.49 -15.56
C PRO A 92 1.10 -4.14 -14.37
N SER A 93 1.76 -4.13 -13.22
CA SER A 93 1.26 -4.74 -11.99
C SER A 93 1.55 -3.83 -10.80
N TYR A 94 0.57 -3.71 -9.93
CA TYR A 94 0.62 -2.84 -8.76
C TYR A 94 0.21 -3.61 -7.52
N VAL A 95 1.04 -3.53 -6.49
CA VAL A 95 0.71 -4.02 -5.16
C VAL A 95 0.53 -2.81 -4.24
N VAL A 96 -0.70 -2.57 -3.83
CA VAL A 96 -1.07 -1.55 -2.84
C VAL A 96 -0.80 -2.11 -1.46
N VAL A 97 0.01 -1.42 -0.68
CA VAL A 97 0.38 -1.86 0.67
C VAL A 97 -0.06 -0.82 1.69
N GLU A 98 -0.91 -1.24 2.60
CA GLU A 98 -1.23 -0.52 3.83
C GLU A 98 -0.32 -1.03 4.94
N LEU A 99 0.50 -0.14 5.51
CA LEU A 99 1.52 -0.48 6.49
C LEU A 99 1.05 -0.20 7.91
N LYS A 100 0.98 -1.23 8.74
CA LYS A 100 0.61 -1.08 10.16
C LYS A 100 1.72 -1.59 11.07
N GLN A 101 2.07 -0.78 12.06
CA GLN A 101 3.08 -1.11 13.09
C GLN A 101 2.44 -1.56 14.40
N TRP A 102 1.15 -1.90 14.40
CA TRP A 102 0.48 -2.41 15.58
C TRP A 102 1.01 -3.80 15.91
N SER A 103 1.10 -4.11 17.21
CA SER A 103 1.48 -5.43 17.69
C SER A 103 0.26 -6.33 17.93
N SER A 104 -0.92 -5.75 18.17
CA SER A 104 -2.17 -6.46 18.38
C SER A 104 -3.36 -5.61 17.95
N ALA A 105 -4.42 -6.27 17.54
CA ALA A 105 -5.72 -5.68 17.25
C ALA A 105 -6.81 -6.76 17.38
N GLU A 106 -8.00 -6.33 17.77
CA GLU A 106 -9.20 -7.18 17.83
C GLU A 106 -10.37 -6.52 17.11
N LEU A 107 -11.35 -7.29 16.70
CA LEU A 107 -12.55 -6.73 16.08
C LEU A 107 -13.33 -5.88 17.10
N PHE A 108 -13.89 -4.78 16.63
CA PHE A 108 -14.78 -3.95 17.44
C PHE A 108 -16.19 -4.53 17.41
N GLU A 109 -16.61 -5.14 18.52
CA GLU A 109 -17.89 -5.85 18.63
C GLU A 109 -18.01 -6.86 17.47
N ASP A 110 -19.18 -7.02 16.89
CA ASP A 110 -19.41 -7.91 15.75
C ASP A 110 -19.28 -7.18 14.39
N ASN A 111 -18.53 -6.07 14.35
CA ASN A 111 -18.36 -5.28 13.12
C ASN A 111 -17.00 -5.56 12.46
N PRO A 112 -16.94 -6.35 11.37
CA PRO A 112 -15.68 -6.72 10.71
C PRO A 112 -14.93 -5.53 10.08
N SER A 113 -15.62 -4.42 9.83
CA SER A 113 -15.02 -3.21 9.23
C SER A 113 -14.28 -2.35 10.26
N LEU A 114 -14.44 -2.62 11.56
CA LEU A 114 -13.85 -1.83 12.64
C LEU A 114 -13.02 -2.71 13.59
N ILE A 115 -11.95 -2.12 14.11
CA ILE A 115 -11.03 -2.76 15.04
C ILE A 115 -10.70 -1.87 16.22
N LEU A 116 -10.33 -2.49 17.34
CA LEU A 116 -9.65 -1.85 18.46
C LEU A 116 -8.18 -2.21 18.45
N ILE A 117 -7.34 -1.26 18.80
CA ILE A 117 -5.88 -1.41 18.81
C ILE A 117 -5.38 -1.19 20.23
N ASP A 118 -4.64 -2.14 20.77
CA ASP A 118 -4.03 -2.02 22.08
C ASP A 118 -3.14 -0.76 22.17
N GLY A 119 -3.33 -0.02 23.28
CA GLY A 119 -2.57 1.20 23.54
C GLY A 119 -3.05 2.46 22.81
N TYR A 120 -4.11 2.38 21.99
CA TYR A 120 -4.68 3.52 21.27
C TYR A 120 -6.05 3.99 21.80
N GLY A 121 -6.43 3.53 23.02
CA GLY A 121 -7.72 3.86 23.61
C GLY A 121 -8.86 2.96 23.07
N ARG A 122 -10.10 3.43 23.29
CA ARG A 122 -11.31 2.69 22.87
C ARG A 122 -11.94 3.21 21.57
N ASP A 123 -11.26 4.10 20.87
CA ASP A 123 -11.77 4.64 19.60
C ASP A 123 -11.56 3.61 18.49
N PRO A 124 -12.63 3.06 17.89
CA PRO A 124 -12.49 2.08 16.82
C PRO A 124 -11.83 2.68 15.59
N ARG A 125 -11.05 1.87 14.89
CA ARG A 125 -10.36 2.21 13.65
C ARG A 125 -10.88 1.33 12.51
N ILE A 126 -10.71 1.80 11.28
CA ILE A 126 -11.04 0.98 10.11
C ILE A 126 -10.11 -0.23 10.06
N ASN A 127 -10.68 -1.41 9.81
CA ASN A 127 -9.92 -2.62 9.54
C ASN A 127 -8.96 -2.38 8.37
N PRO A 128 -7.65 -2.65 8.50
CA PRO A 128 -6.67 -2.38 7.45
C PRO A 128 -6.94 -3.17 6.15
N LEU A 129 -7.59 -4.32 6.22
CA LEU A 129 -8.00 -5.07 5.03
C LEU A 129 -9.10 -4.32 4.26
N GLU A 130 -10.11 -3.80 4.96
CA GLU A 130 -11.14 -2.94 4.37
C GLU A 130 -10.54 -1.63 3.82
N GLN A 131 -9.55 -1.08 4.53
CA GLN A 131 -8.88 0.15 4.09
C GLN A 131 -8.15 -0.07 2.76
N VAL A 132 -7.35 -1.13 2.64
CA VAL A 132 -6.63 -1.44 1.40
C VAL A 132 -7.56 -1.86 0.27
N ALA A 133 -8.64 -2.59 0.56
CA ALA A 133 -9.67 -2.94 -0.41
C ALA A 133 -10.32 -1.69 -1.00
N GLY A 134 -10.70 -0.73 -0.15
CA GLY A 134 -11.26 0.55 -0.59
C GLY A 134 -10.28 1.39 -1.43
N TYR A 135 -8.97 1.29 -1.19
CA TYR A 135 -7.98 1.94 -2.04
C TYR A 135 -7.87 1.28 -3.43
N CYS A 136 -7.87 -0.05 -3.48
CA CYS A 136 -7.84 -0.79 -4.73
C CYS A 136 -9.10 -0.53 -5.57
N GLU A 137 -10.27 -0.54 -4.95
CA GLU A 137 -11.53 -0.22 -5.60
C GLU A 137 -11.51 1.21 -6.17
N TYR A 138 -11.09 2.18 -5.35
CA TYR A 138 -10.97 3.57 -5.78
C TYR A 138 -10.02 3.75 -6.96
N LEU A 139 -8.83 3.12 -6.90
CA LEU A 139 -7.89 3.16 -8.02
C LEU A 139 -8.48 2.52 -9.28
N ALA A 140 -9.17 1.39 -9.16
CA ALA A 140 -9.83 0.73 -10.29
C ALA A 140 -10.94 1.61 -10.88
N ASP A 141 -11.66 2.36 -10.05
CA ASP A 141 -12.76 3.23 -10.49
C ASP A 141 -12.30 4.50 -11.20
N PHE A 142 -11.14 5.04 -10.83
CA PHE A 142 -10.67 6.32 -11.36
C PHE A 142 -9.43 6.23 -12.25
N THR A 143 -8.89 5.02 -12.48
CA THR A 143 -7.69 4.81 -13.30
C THR A 143 -7.99 3.88 -14.48
N PRO A 144 -8.15 4.37 -15.72
CA PRO A 144 -8.60 3.58 -16.87
C PRO A 144 -7.80 2.32 -17.13
N ILE A 145 -6.47 2.34 -16.95
CA ILE A 145 -5.62 1.16 -17.15
C ILE A 145 -5.97 0.01 -16.18
N LEU A 146 -6.54 0.31 -15.03
CA LEU A 146 -6.99 -0.67 -14.04
C LEU A 146 -8.44 -1.09 -14.32
N SER A 147 -9.33 -0.14 -14.60
CA SER A 147 -10.74 -0.41 -14.89
C SER A 147 -10.94 -1.25 -16.16
N ASP A 148 -10.09 -1.07 -17.17
CA ASP A 148 -10.10 -1.85 -18.41
C ASP A 148 -9.32 -3.18 -18.31
N GLN A 149 -8.89 -3.57 -17.12
CA GLN A 149 -8.13 -4.80 -16.83
C GLN A 149 -6.84 -4.93 -17.66
N GLN A 150 -6.22 -3.83 -18.02
CA GLN A 150 -4.95 -3.79 -18.74
C GLN A 150 -3.74 -3.92 -17.81
N ALA A 151 -3.96 -3.86 -16.50
CA ALA A 151 -2.98 -4.00 -15.45
C ALA A 151 -3.50 -4.90 -14.33
N HIS A 152 -2.58 -5.43 -13.51
CA HIS A 152 -2.90 -6.18 -12.31
C HIS A 152 -2.90 -5.26 -11.09
N LEU A 153 -3.80 -5.52 -10.16
CA LEU A 153 -3.93 -4.78 -8.90
C LEU A 153 -4.17 -5.77 -7.76
N THR A 154 -3.33 -5.70 -6.74
CA THR A 154 -3.42 -6.52 -5.52
C THR A 154 -3.28 -5.62 -4.32
N GLY A 155 -4.06 -5.85 -3.26
CA GLY A 155 -3.98 -5.13 -2.00
C GLY A 155 -3.40 -6.00 -0.89
N VAL A 156 -2.55 -5.41 -0.05
CA VAL A 156 -1.97 -6.07 1.11
C VAL A 156 -2.05 -5.14 2.32
N ALA A 157 -2.73 -5.58 3.35
CA ALA A 157 -2.63 -5.00 4.68
C ALA A 157 -1.48 -5.71 5.42
N TYR A 158 -0.35 -5.01 5.59
CA TYR A 158 0.86 -5.57 6.20
C TYR A 158 1.07 -5.06 7.62
N LEU A 159 0.72 -5.91 8.59
CA LEU A 159 0.88 -5.67 10.03
C LEU A 159 2.27 -6.20 10.47
N HIS A 160 3.32 -5.50 10.06
CA HIS A 160 4.71 -6.00 10.15
C HIS A 160 5.27 -6.21 11.56
N ASN A 161 4.57 -5.73 12.61
CA ASN A 161 4.93 -5.96 14.02
C ASN A 161 3.96 -6.91 14.75
N ALA A 162 2.85 -7.30 14.12
CA ALA A 162 1.87 -8.19 14.73
C ALA A 162 2.23 -9.65 14.53
N THR A 163 1.83 -10.49 15.49
CA THR A 163 1.82 -11.94 15.34
C THR A 163 0.45 -12.41 14.86
N ASP A 164 0.39 -13.60 14.27
CA ASP A 164 -0.87 -14.22 13.85
C ASP A 164 -1.85 -14.36 15.03
N PHE A 165 -1.34 -14.71 16.19
CA PHE A 165 -2.13 -14.87 17.40
C PHE A 165 -2.73 -13.53 17.88
N ALA A 166 -1.96 -12.46 17.81
CA ALA A 166 -2.36 -11.14 18.31
C ALA A 166 -3.42 -10.45 17.43
N VAL A 167 -3.67 -10.97 16.22
CA VAL A 167 -4.67 -10.45 15.28
C VAL A 167 -5.54 -11.56 14.68
N ARG A 168 -5.69 -12.67 15.42
CA ARG A 168 -6.41 -13.86 14.94
C ARG A 168 -7.82 -13.56 14.45
N ASP A 169 -8.54 -12.70 15.17
CA ASP A 169 -9.93 -12.36 14.84
C ASP A 169 -10.03 -11.65 13.48
N LEU A 170 -9.04 -10.83 13.12
CA LEU A 170 -8.98 -10.17 11.82
C LEU A 170 -8.71 -11.17 10.69
N ARG A 171 -7.98 -12.26 10.99
CA ARG A 171 -7.62 -13.28 10.00
C ARG A 171 -8.72 -14.28 9.70
N GLU A 172 -9.69 -14.42 10.60
CA GLU A 172 -10.85 -15.29 10.38
C GLU A 172 -11.84 -14.71 9.36
N HIS A 173 -11.69 -13.44 8.99
CA HIS A 173 -12.52 -12.83 7.95
C HIS A 173 -12.09 -13.28 6.56
N PRO A 174 -13.07 -13.60 5.68
CA PRO A 174 -12.77 -14.01 4.32
C PRO A 174 -12.08 -12.89 3.55
N GLU A 175 -10.90 -13.19 3.02
CA GLU A 175 -10.17 -12.32 2.11
C GLU A 175 -10.77 -12.43 0.69
N ALA A 176 -10.88 -11.30 -0.02
CA ALA A 176 -11.12 -11.35 -1.44
C ALA A 176 -9.87 -11.90 -2.15
N ALA A 177 -10.02 -12.52 -3.32
CA ALA A 177 -8.94 -13.22 -4.03
C ALA A 177 -7.69 -12.35 -4.33
N SER A 178 -7.82 -11.02 -4.30
CA SER A 178 -6.73 -10.06 -4.54
C SER A 178 -6.39 -9.20 -3.34
N MET A 179 -6.94 -9.51 -2.14
CA MET A 179 -6.71 -8.78 -0.90
C MET A 179 -6.13 -9.70 0.16
N HIS A 180 -5.07 -9.28 0.82
CA HIS A 180 -4.34 -10.10 1.77
C HIS A 180 -4.09 -9.37 3.08
N LEU A 181 -4.27 -10.06 4.20
CA LEU A 181 -3.84 -9.62 5.52
C LEU A 181 -2.60 -10.43 5.92
N VAL A 182 -1.46 -9.75 6.04
CA VAL A 182 -0.18 -10.40 6.36
C VAL A 182 0.40 -9.82 7.65
N THR A 183 0.89 -10.70 8.53
CA THR A 183 1.54 -10.33 9.80
C THR A 183 3.07 -10.41 9.71
N GLY A 184 3.77 -9.92 10.74
CA GLY A 184 5.21 -10.07 10.86
C GLY A 184 5.67 -11.53 10.91
N ASP A 185 4.85 -12.44 11.48
CA ASP A 185 5.12 -13.88 11.49
C ASP A 185 5.10 -14.51 10.09
N ARG A 186 4.42 -13.87 9.14
CA ARG A 186 4.25 -14.34 7.76
C ARG A 186 4.99 -13.49 6.74
N ARG A 187 6.13 -12.98 7.14
CA ARG A 187 6.99 -12.19 6.25
C ARG A 187 7.29 -12.88 4.91
N ASP A 188 7.49 -14.20 4.94
CA ASP A 188 7.70 -14.99 3.72
C ASP A 188 6.47 -15.02 2.80
N GLU A 189 5.27 -15.04 3.36
CA GLU A 189 4.02 -14.94 2.60
C GLU A 189 3.94 -13.57 1.91
N PHE A 190 4.26 -12.47 2.61
CA PHE A 190 4.33 -11.14 2.01
C PHE A 190 5.29 -11.09 0.82
N MET A 191 6.51 -11.59 0.98
CA MET A 191 7.48 -11.67 -0.10
C MET A 191 7.02 -12.53 -1.28
N ASN A 192 6.31 -13.63 -1.01
CA ASN A 192 5.75 -14.50 -2.06
C ASN A 192 4.61 -13.81 -2.83
N ILE A 193 3.74 -13.05 -2.14
CA ILE A 193 2.74 -12.22 -2.81
C ILE A 193 3.43 -11.21 -3.74
N LEU A 194 4.43 -10.49 -3.25
CA LEU A 194 5.18 -9.52 -4.06
C LEU A 194 5.81 -10.18 -5.30
N ARG A 195 6.50 -11.32 -5.13
CA ARG A 195 7.11 -12.08 -6.26
C ARG A 195 6.09 -12.62 -7.24
N SER A 196 4.88 -12.94 -6.79
CA SER A 196 3.81 -13.42 -7.67
C SER A 196 3.27 -12.33 -8.58
N GLN A 197 3.41 -11.07 -8.16
CA GLN A 197 2.86 -9.89 -8.83
C GLN A 197 3.92 -9.09 -9.59
N ILE A 198 5.18 -9.11 -9.15
CA ILE A 198 6.25 -8.25 -9.67
C ILE A 198 7.40 -9.12 -10.17
N ASP A 199 7.76 -8.94 -11.45
CA ASP A 199 8.94 -9.55 -12.07
C ASP A 199 10.23 -8.88 -11.55
N PRO A 200 11.17 -9.63 -10.97
CA PRO A 200 12.42 -9.09 -10.44
C PRO A 200 13.36 -8.51 -11.51
N ASP A 201 13.28 -9.01 -12.74
CA ASP A 201 14.21 -8.67 -13.81
C ASP A 201 13.78 -7.44 -14.61
N THR A 202 12.51 -7.06 -14.54
CA THR A 202 11.97 -5.93 -15.27
C THR A 202 11.91 -4.67 -14.40
N ARG A 203 12.36 -3.53 -14.93
CA ARG A 203 12.28 -2.24 -14.25
C ARG A 203 10.83 -1.79 -14.10
N GLY A 204 10.46 -1.40 -12.88
CA GLY A 204 9.11 -0.91 -12.56
C GLY A 204 8.80 0.52 -13.04
N THR A 205 9.80 1.23 -13.55
CA THR A 205 9.68 2.66 -13.95
C THR A 205 8.52 2.90 -14.91
N GLY A 206 8.38 2.03 -15.95
CA GLY A 206 7.30 2.15 -16.93
C GLY A 206 5.91 1.97 -16.33
N ALA A 207 5.74 1.01 -15.43
CA ALA A 207 4.48 0.79 -14.71
C ALA A 207 4.15 1.99 -13.80
N ALA A 208 5.14 2.50 -13.07
CA ALA A 208 4.96 3.68 -12.23
C ALA A 208 4.57 4.92 -13.06
N ASP A 209 5.21 5.13 -14.21
CA ASP A 209 4.88 6.23 -15.12
C ASP A 209 3.45 6.12 -15.66
N LEU A 210 3.02 4.92 -16.03
CA LEU A 210 1.65 4.68 -16.50
C LEU A 210 0.62 5.02 -15.42
N LEU A 211 0.86 4.65 -14.17
CA LEU A 211 -0.03 4.97 -13.06
C LEU A 211 -0.06 6.47 -12.75
N LEU A 212 1.12 7.10 -12.67
CA LEU A 212 1.23 8.51 -12.27
C LEU A 212 0.74 9.49 -13.35
N ASN A 213 0.83 9.11 -14.63
CA ASN A 213 0.39 9.92 -15.76
C ASN A 213 -1.00 9.51 -16.29
N ALA A 214 -1.64 8.52 -15.66
CA ALA A 214 -2.98 8.13 -16.03
C ALA A 214 -3.94 9.31 -15.87
N ARG A 215 -4.80 9.51 -16.85
CA ARG A 215 -5.90 10.47 -16.72
C ARG A 215 -6.87 9.94 -15.68
N GLU A 216 -7.25 10.80 -14.75
CA GLU A 216 -8.34 10.51 -13.83
C GLU A 216 -9.66 10.53 -14.61
N ALA A 217 -10.31 9.39 -14.71
CA ALA A 217 -11.60 9.25 -15.37
C ALA A 217 -12.43 8.18 -14.65
N PRO A 218 -13.69 8.46 -14.36
CA PRO A 218 -14.56 7.47 -13.74
C PRO A 218 -14.71 6.25 -14.65
N SER A 219 -14.69 5.08 -14.05
CA SER A 219 -14.87 3.80 -14.73
C SER A 219 -16.27 3.71 -15.35
N LYS A 220 -16.41 2.90 -16.40
CA LYS A 220 -17.74 2.63 -17.01
C LYS A 220 -18.76 2.06 -16.01
N PRO A 221 -18.39 1.10 -15.13
CA PRO A 221 -19.28 0.65 -14.05
C PRO A 221 -19.71 1.77 -13.13
N LEU A 222 -18.79 2.63 -12.68
CA LEU A 222 -19.12 3.76 -11.80
C LEU A 222 -20.08 4.77 -12.47
N LEU A 223 -19.86 5.09 -13.75
CA LEU A 223 -20.76 5.95 -14.52
C LEU A 223 -22.15 5.36 -14.68
N LYS A 224 -22.26 4.02 -14.79
CA LYS A 224 -23.55 3.34 -14.90
C LYS A 224 -24.33 3.41 -13.60
N VAL A 225 -23.67 3.19 -12.44
CA VAL A 225 -24.31 3.32 -11.13
C VAL A 225 -24.78 4.77 -10.86
N ALA A 226 -24.08 5.77 -11.36
CA ALA A 226 -24.46 7.18 -11.19
C ALA A 226 -25.59 7.62 -12.12
N ALA A 227 -25.96 6.83 -13.12
CA ALA A 227 -27.03 7.13 -14.09
C ALA A 227 -28.39 6.48 -13.75
N ASP A 228 -28.40 5.52 -12.82
CA ASP A 228 -29.58 4.84 -12.27
C ASP A 228 -30.06 5.57 -10.99
#